data_49a875d0265ee73e3a43984da77bbeda
#
_entry.id   49a875d0265ee73e3a43984da77bbeda
#
_cell.length_a   1.000
_cell.length_b   1.000
_cell.length_c   1.000
_cell.angle_alpha   90.00
_cell.angle_beta   90.00
_cell.angle_gamma   90.00
#
_symmetry.space_group_name_H-M   'P 1'
#
loop_
_entity.id
_entity.type
_entity.pdbx_description
1 polymer ?
#
loop_
_entity_poly.entity_id
_entity_poly.type
_entity_poly.pdbx_seq_one_letter_code
_entity_poly.pdbx_strand_id
1 'polypeptide(L)'
;MEVVVERLKSWREVNKLRITNYEFENEESFKKNTNTPTKVPQPETHNSKPITLIIGGNIGKNKITPNEDAWKDYEICFNALHPYVDYFVVNVSSPNTPGLRELQEKESLRKILVTLQIHNSKLVTQKPILLKIAPDLTQTQIDDVISLALEIKLDGLVVANTSLDRSKLKTEKSILENIGMGGLSGLPVKQRATEMITYIAQQTNYEIPIMASGGVFTGADAAEKLQAGASLVQVWTGFVYEGPAIVKKITSYLANKKS
;
A
#
# COMPACT_ATOMS: atom_id res chain seq x y z
N MET A 1 -11.34 -16.19 -5.05
CA MET A 1 -11.91 -14.92 -4.53
C MET A 1 -12.78 -15.17 -3.30
N GLU A 2 -13.70 -16.10 -3.30
CA GLU A 2 -14.61 -16.43 -2.19
C GLU A 2 -13.90 -16.57 -0.83
N VAL A 3 -12.80 -17.32 -0.75
CA VAL A 3 -12.04 -17.51 0.50
C VAL A 3 -11.53 -16.19 1.08
N VAL A 4 -11.09 -15.24 0.22
CA VAL A 4 -10.60 -13.93 0.68
C VAL A 4 -11.78 -13.08 1.19
N VAL A 5 -12.90 -13.10 0.50
CA VAL A 5 -14.13 -12.39 0.89
C VAL A 5 -14.62 -12.89 2.25
N GLU A 6 -14.72 -14.20 2.43
CA GLU A 6 -15.17 -14.80 3.70
C GLU A 6 -14.23 -14.47 4.87
N ARG A 7 -12.92 -14.49 4.65
CA ARG A 7 -11.95 -14.08 5.68
C ARG A 7 -12.06 -12.61 6.05
N LEU A 8 -12.22 -11.72 5.08
CA LEU A 8 -12.40 -10.29 5.35
C LEU A 8 -13.71 -9.99 6.05
N LYS A 9 -14.80 -10.66 5.66
CA LYS A 9 -16.10 -10.57 6.33
C LYS A 9 -15.99 -10.97 7.79
N SER A 10 -15.49 -12.17 8.06
CA SER A 10 -15.28 -12.69 9.42
C SER A 10 -14.37 -11.76 10.23
N TRP A 11 -13.29 -11.26 9.64
CA TRP A 11 -12.37 -10.35 10.31
C TRP A 11 -13.05 -9.01 10.68
N ARG A 12 -13.84 -8.42 9.78
CA ARG A 12 -14.57 -7.18 10.06
C ARG A 12 -15.63 -7.37 11.14
N GLU A 13 -16.34 -8.49 11.15
CA GLU A 13 -17.32 -8.81 12.20
C GLU A 13 -16.65 -8.93 13.56
N VAL A 14 -15.56 -9.69 13.68
CA VAL A 14 -14.81 -9.86 14.92
C VAL A 14 -14.19 -8.55 15.40
N ASN A 15 -13.67 -7.72 14.52
CA ASN A 15 -12.99 -6.48 14.91
C ASN A 15 -13.97 -5.32 15.17
N LYS A 16 -15.19 -5.33 14.64
CA LYS A 16 -16.24 -4.42 15.11
C LYS A 16 -16.49 -4.60 16.62
N LEU A 17 -16.47 -5.83 17.12
CA LEU A 17 -16.64 -6.15 18.54
C LEU A 17 -15.39 -5.82 19.37
N ARG A 18 -14.19 -5.93 18.81
CA ARG A 18 -12.93 -5.67 19.52
C ARG A 18 -12.56 -4.18 19.62
N ILE A 19 -12.89 -3.39 18.61
CA ILE A 19 -12.56 -1.95 18.59
C ILE A 19 -13.41 -1.17 19.59
N THR A 20 -14.59 -1.67 19.99
CA THR A 20 -15.41 -1.09 21.06
C THR A 20 -14.88 -1.37 22.47
N ASN A 21 -13.91 -2.30 22.65
CA ASN A 21 -13.42 -2.76 23.96
C ASN A 21 -11.92 -2.50 24.19
N TYR A 22 -11.21 -1.81 23.28
CA TYR A 22 -9.81 -1.41 23.53
C TYR A 22 -9.79 -0.11 24.35
N GLU A 23 -9.82 -0.24 25.66
CA GLU A 23 -9.30 0.77 26.58
C GLU A 23 -7.77 0.72 26.48
N PHE A 24 -7.16 1.84 26.14
CA PHE A 24 -5.71 2.01 26.32
C PHE A 24 -5.44 1.99 27.82
N GLU A 25 -4.95 0.88 28.35
CA GLU A 25 -4.30 0.89 29.65
C GLU A 25 -3.09 1.83 29.56
N ASN A 26 -3.18 2.92 30.32
CA ASN A 26 -2.12 3.90 30.43
C ASN A 26 -0.81 3.24 30.92
N GLU A 27 0.31 3.57 30.27
CA GLU A 27 1.67 3.07 30.55
C GLU A 27 2.21 3.39 31.97
N GLU A 28 1.39 3.84 32.93
CA GLU A 28 1.83 4.17 34.30
C GLU A 28 1.84 2.99 35.29
N SER A 29 1.37 1.80 34.93
CA SER A 29 1.32 0.67 35.85
C SER A 29 2.61 -0.15 35.97
N PHE A 30 3.72 0.27 35.38
CA PHE A 30 5.03 -0.44 35.48
C PHE A 30 5.96 0.09 36.58
N LYS A 31 5.49 0.87 37.53
CA LYS A 31 6.26 1.26 38.70
C LYS A 31 5.45 1.14 39.98
N LYS A 32 5.91 0.20 40.83
CA LYS A 32 5.70 0.02 42.27
C LYS A 32 4.66 -0.98 42.73
N ASN A 33 5.19 -2.14 43.14
CA ASN A 33 4.68 -2.94 44.23
C ASN A 33 4.47 -2.05 45.48
N THR A 34 3.23 -1.85 45.90
CA THR A 34 2.87 -1.65 47.30
C THR A 34 1.41 -2.07 47.53
N ASN A 35 1.22 -3.00 48.45
CA ASN A 35 -0.03 -3.50 48.97
C ASN A 35 -0.93 -2.38 49.48
N THR A 36 -2.09 -2.16 48.86
CA THR A 36 -3.29 -1.65 49.52
C THR A 36 -4.49 -1.82 48.59
N PRO A 37 -5.64 -2.33 49.02
CA PRO A 37 -6.83 -2.49 48.16
C PRO A 37 -7.53 -1.14 48.01
N THR A 38 -7.32 -0.46 46.91
CA THR A 38 -8.06 0.75 46.56
C THR A 38 -9.14 0.44 45.53
N LYS A 39 -10.36 0.93 45.82
CA LYS A 39 -11.53 0.91 44.95
C LYS A 39 -11.13 1.20 43.50
N VAL A 40 -11.51 0.29 42.62
CA VAL A 40 -11.40 0.46 41.16
C VAL A 40 -12.26 1.66 40.77
N PRO A 41 -11.69 2.74 40.21
CA PRO A 41 -12.48 3.83 39.63
C PRO A 41 -13.30 3.28 38.45
N GLN A 42 -14.58 3.63 38.38
CA GLN A 42 -15.38 3.33 37.19
C GLN A 42 -14.82 4.14 36.00
N PRO A 43 -14.67 3.55 34.82
CA PRO A 43 -14.11 4.26 33.67
C PRO A 43 -15.05 5.38 33.24
N GLU A 44 -14.52 6.59 33.18
CA GLU A 44 -15.20 7.71 32.53
C GLU A 44 -15.34 7.39 31.05
N THR A 45 -16.56 7.36 30.53
CA THR A 45 -16.87 7.16 29.12
C THR A 45 -16.39 8.37 28.31
N HIS A 46 -15.10 8.37 27.94
CA HIS A 46 -14.66 9.26 26.88
C HIS A 46 -15.24 8.77 25.56
N ASN A 47 -16.03 9.63 24.90
CA ASN A 47 -16.56 9.47 23.55
C ASN A 47 -15.39 9.47 22.51
N SER A 48 -14.47 8.52 22.61
CA SER A 48 -13.49 8.26 21.58
C SER A 48 -14.20 7.56 20.41
N LYS A 49 -14.26 8.22 19.24
CA LYS A 49 -14.71 7.56 18.01
C LYS A 49 -13.90 6.28 17.83
N PRO A 50 -14.53 5.13 17.54
CA PRO A 50 -13.80 3.89 17.33
C PRO A 50 -12.75 4.10 16.22
N ILE A 51 -11.50 3.73 16.50
CA ILE A 51 -10.42 3.75 15.50
C ILE A 51 -10.73 2.66 14.49
N THR A 52 -11.21 3.04 13.31
CA THR A 52 -11.48 2.09 12.24
C THR A 52 -10.19 1.82 11.47
N LEU A 53 -9.75 0.56 11.44
CA LEU A 53 -8.62 0.16 10.62
C LEU A 53 -8.98 0.27 9.13
N ILE A 54 -8.17 1.01 8.37
CA ILE A 54 -8.32 1.18 6.92
C ILE A 54 -7.75 -0.05 6.22
N ILE A 55 -8.53 -0.68 5.36
CA ILE A 55 -8.15 -1.88 4.61
C ILE A 55 -8.07 -1.56 3.13
N GLY A 56 -6.90 -1.78 2.52
CA GLY A 56 -6.71 -1.68 1.08
C GLY A 56 -6.91 -3.02 0.37
N GLY A 57 -7.68 -3.03 -0.71
CA GLY A 57 -7.84 -4.16 -1.63
C GLY A 57 -6.81 -4.09 -2.76
N ASN A 58 -5.75 -4.93 -2.71
CA ASN A 58 -4.78 -5.02 -3.80
C ASN A 58 -5.26 -6.06 -4.81
N ILE A 59 -5.67 -5.62 -6.00
CA ILE A 59 -6.28 -6.45 -7.04
C ILE A 59 -5.38 -6.58 -8.27
N GLY A 60 -5.46 -7.71 -8.94
CA GLY A 60 -4.61 -8.02 -10.09
C GLY A 60 -5.20 -9.10 -10.99
N LYS A 61 -4.58 -9.28 -12.16
CA LYS A 61 -4.94 -10.28 -13.15
C LYS A 61 -4.49 -11.69 -12.73
N ASN A 62 -5.28 -12.69 -13.02
CA ASN A 62 -4.89 -14.10 -12.91
C ASN A 62 -3.81 -14.45 -13.97
N LYS A 63 -2.97 -15.44 -13.67
CA LYS A 63 -1.91 -15.89 -14.58
C LYS A 63 -2.44 -16.43 -15.92
N ILE A 64 -3.59 -17.10 -15.90
CA ILE A 64 -4.17 -17.76 -17.07
C ILE A 64 -5.03 -16.82 -17.93
N THR A 65 -5.40 -15.66 -17.41
CA THR A 65 -6.22 -14.69 -18.15
C THR A 65 -5.36 -13.95 -19.17
N PRO A 66 -5.72 -13.91 -20.47
CA PRO A 66 -5.03 -13.11 -21.47
C PRO A 66 -5.06 -11.61 -21.15
N ASN A 67 -4.09 -10.84 -21.66
CA ASN A 67 -4.00 -9.41 -21.34
C ASN A 67 -5.17 -8.59 -21.88
N GLU A 68 -5.73 -8.95 -23.03
CA GLU A 68 -6.93 -8.33 -23.62
C GLU A 68 -8.18 -8.45 -22.73
N ASP A 69 -8.24 -9.51 -21.91
CA ASP A 69 -9.31 -9.81 -20.97
C ASP A 69 -8.99 -9.45 -19.52
N ALA A 70 -7.81 -8.91 -19.27
CA ALA A 70 -7.33 -8.58 -17.92
C ALA A 70 -8.34 -7.74 -17.12
N TRP A 71 -8.97 -6.75 -17.75
CA TRP A 71 -9.95 -5.85 -17.13
C TRP A 71 -11.11 -6.58 -16.45
N LYS A 72 -11.50 -7.77 -16.95
CA LYS A 72 -12.55 -8.62 -16.36
C LYS A 72 -12.15 -9.14 -14.98
N ASP A 73 -10.89 -9.55 -14.81
CA ASP A 73 -10.38 -10.02 -13.52
C ASP A 73 -10.35 -8.89 -12.47
N TYR A 74 -9.96 -7.68 -12.88
CA TYR A 74 -9.99 -6.50 -12.00
C TYR A 74 -11.42 -6.16 -11.60
N GLU A 75 -12.37 -6.21 -12.52
CA GLU A 75 -13.79 -5.97 -12.26
C GLU A 75 -14.37 -7.00 -11.28
N ILE A 76 -14.10 -8.29 -11.49
CA ILE A 76 -14.54 -9.37 -10.60
C ILE A 76 -13.97 -9.14 -9.18
N CYS A 77 -12.67 -8.84 -9.09
CA CYS A 77 -12.02 -8.57 -7.82
C CYS A 77 -12.59 -7.32 -7.13
N PHE A 78 -12.81 -6.25 -7.90
CA PHE A 78 -13.38 -5.01 -7.40
C PHE A 78 -14.77 -5.25 -6.79
N ASN A 79 -15.68 -5.85 -7.55
CA ASN A 79 -17.05 -6.10 -7.10
C ASN A 79 -17.09 -7.00 -5.85
N ALA A 80 -16.28 -8.06 -5.82
CA ALA A 80 -16.25 -9.00 -4.71
C ALA A 80 -15.68 -8.40 -3.42
N LEU A 81 -14.68 -7.51 -3.51
CA LEU A 81 -14.02 -6.92 -2.35
C LEU A 81 -14.63 -5.61 -1.90
N HIS A 82 -15.40 -4.93 -2.76
CA HIS A 82 -15.93 -3.60 -2.49
C HIS A 82 -16.63 -3.47 -1.12
N PRO A 83 -17.47 -4.41 -0.65
CA PRO A 83 -18.10 -4.27 0.68
C PRO A 83 -17.12 -4.31 1.86
N TYR A 84 -15.89 -4.79 1.66
CA TYR A 84 -14.97 -5.18 2.74
C TYR A 84 -13.69 -4.36 2.82
N VAL A 85 -13.38 -3.55 1.82
CA VAL A 85 -12.17 -2.71 1.77
C VAL A 85 -12.54 -1.23 1.79
N ASP A 86 -11.58 -0.36 2.07
CA ASP A 86 -11.80 1.09 2.14
C ASP A 86 -11.24 1.80 0.91
N TYR A 87 -10.27 1.20 0.22
CA TYR A 87 -9.71 1.67 -1.05
C TYR A 87 -9.19 0.49 -1.87
N PHE A 88 -8.90 0.73 -3.16
CA PHE A 88 -8.35 -0.27 -4.07
C PHE A 88 -6.97 0.13 -4.58
N VAL A 89 -6.13 -0.88 -4.82
CA VAL A 89 -4.87 -0.74 -5.54
C VAL A 89 -4.89 -1.66 -6.76
N VAL A 90 -4.90 -1.08 -7.94
CA VAL A 90 -4.80 -1.79 -9.22
C VAL A 90 -3.34 -2.15 -9.45
N ASN A 91 -3.00 -3.42 -9.32
CA ASN A 91 -1.64 -3.91 -9.42
C ASN A 91 -1.36 -4.50 -10.80
N VAL A 92 -0.71 -3.73 -11.66
CA VAL A 92 -0.26 -4.12 -13.00
C VAL A 92 1.27 -4.30 -13.06
N SER A 93 1.96 -4.32 -11.93
CA SER A 93 3.41 -4.14 -11.87
C SER A 93 4.16 -5.33 -11.25
N SER A 94 3.46 -6.43 -10.88
CA SER A 94 4.12 -7.62 -10.35
C SER A 94 4.98 -8.31 -11.42
N PRO A 95 6.26 -8.62 -11.12
CA PRO A 95 7.11 -9.37 -12.04
C PRO A 95 6.78 -10.87 -12.06
N ASN A 96 5.96 -11.35 -11.12
CA ASN A 96 5.69 -12.78 -10.92
C ASN A 96 4.52 -13.31 -11.77
N THR A 97 3.82 -12.43 -12.48
CA THR A 97 2.73 -12.80 -13.40
C THR A 97 3.19 -12.50 -14.82
N PRO A 98 3.31 -13.51 -15.69
CA PRO A 98 3.74 -13.30 -17.09
C PRO A 98 2.85 -12.26 -17.79
N GLY A 99 3.48 -11.37 -18.56
CA GLY A 99 2.80 -10.34 -19.35
C GLY A 99 2.10 -9.23 -18.52
N LEU A 100 2.03 -9.33 -17.19
CA LEU A 100 1.29 -8.35 -16.38
C LEU A 100 1.82 -6.92 -16.57
N ARG A 101 3.14 -6.76 -16.70
CA ARG A 101 3.77 -5.44 -16.86
C ARG A 101 3.49 -4.78 -18.21
N GLU A 102 3.09 -5.55 -19.23
CA GLU A 102 2.62 -5.04 -20.50
C GLU A 102 1.32 -4.23 -20.33
N LEU A 103 0.54 -4.53 -19.29
CA LEU A 103 -0.66 -3.76 -18.95
C LEU A 103 -0.36 -2.34 -18.44
N GLN A 104 0.93 -1.98 -18.24
CA GLN A 104 1.34 -0.60 -17.92
C GLN A 104 1.36 0.30 -19.17
N GLU A 105 1.16 -0.24 -20.36
CA GLU A 105 0.89 0.54 -21.56
C GLU A 105 -0.37 1.38 -21.41
N LYS A 106 -0.33 2.64 -21.87
CA LYS A 106 -1.32 3.68 -21.59
C LYS A 106 -2.76 3.23 -21.89
N GLU A 107 -3.01 2.61 -23.04
CA GLU A 107 -4.36 2.19 -23.44
C GLU A 107 -4.87 1.00 -22.63
N SER A 108 -4.01 0.06 -22.27
CA SER A 108 -4.35 -1.06 -21.40
C SER A 108 -4.71 -0.56 -19.99
N LEU A 109 -3.93 0.38 -19.45
CA LEU A 109 -4.22 1.04 -18.18
C LEU A 109 -5.54 1.79 -18.22
N ARG A 110 -5.76 2.58 -19.27
CA ARG A 110 -7.01 3.33 -19.49
C ARG A 110 -8.21 2.41 -19.39
N LYS A 111 -8.19 1.31 -20.15
CA LYS A 111 -9.29 0.34 -20.20
C LYS A 111 -9.60 -0.20 -18.79
N ILE A 112 -8.59 -0.60 -18.02
CA ILE A 112 -8.77 -1.14 -16.67
C ILE A 112 -9.30 -0.06 -15.72
N LEU A 113 -8.61 1.07 -15.63
CA LEU A 113 -8.91 2.11 -14.66
C LEU A 113 -10.27 2.76 -14.89
N VAL A 114 -10.58 3.12 -16.14
CA VAL A 114 -11.87 3.75 -16.49
C VAL A 114 -13.03 2.78 -16.27
N THR A 115 -12.86 1.49 -16.60
CA THR A 115 -13.88 0.48 -16.28
C THR A 115 -14.19 0.45 -14.80
N LEU A 116 -13.16 0.41 -13.94
CA LEU A 116 -13.34 0.39 -12.48
C LEU A 116 -13.95 1.71 -11.95
N GLN A 117 -13.55 2.86 -12.49
CA GLN A 117 -14.14 4.16 -12.12
C GLN A 117 -15.64 4.24 -12.50
N ILE A 118 -16.02 3.72 -13.66
CA ILE A 118 -17.44 3.63 -14.09
C ILE A 118 -18.23 2.73 -13.14
N HIS A 119 -17.68 1.59 -12.73
CA HIS A 119 -18.34 0.71 -11.77
C HIS A 119 -18.46 1.38 -10.40
N ASN A 120 -17.38 1.99 -9.92
CA ASN A 120 -17.32 2.71 -8.65
C ASN A 120 -18.33 3.86 -8.58
N SER A 121 -18.49 4.62 -9.66
CA SER A 121 -19.41 5.77 -9.72
C SER A 121 -20.90 5.40 -9.58
N LYS A 122 -21.25 4.14 -9.88
CA LYS A 122 -22.63 3.61 -9.76
C LYS A 122 -22.95 3.13 -8.34
N LEU A 123 -21.96 3.04 -7.48
CA LEU A 123 -22.12 2.54 -6.11
C LEU A 123 -22.44 3.68 -5.13
N VAL A 124 -23.23 3.38 -4.12
CA VAL A 124 -23.62 4.34 -3.06
C VAL A 124 -22.40 4.90 -2.34
N THR A 125 -21.41 4.05 -2.08
CA THR A 125 -20.15 4.46 -1.46
C THR A 125 -19.03 4.28 -2.46
N GLN A 126 -18.51 5.40 -2.98
CA GLN A 126 -17.34 5.36 -3.86
C GLN A 126 -16.07 5.18 -3.02
N LYS A 127 -15.09 4.46 -3.56
CA LYS A 127 -13.83 4.16 -2.88
C LYS A 127 -12.65 4.61 -3.74
N PRO A 128 -11.58 5.16 -3.12
CA PRO A 128 -10.39 5.54 -3.87
C PRO A 128 -9.79 4.36 -4.63
N ILE A 129 -9.38 4.61 -5.88
CA ILE A 129 -8.72 3.65 -6.77
C ILE A 129 -7.32 4.17 -7.08
N LEU A 130 -6.29 3.46 -6.62
CA LEU A 130 -4.89 3.79 -6.84
C LEU A 130 -4.27 2.84 -7.86
N LEU A 131 -3.29 3.31 -8.62
CA LEU A 131 -2.51 2.49 -9.54
C LEU A 131 -1.13 2.20 -8.95
N LYS A 132 -0.72 0.92 -8.92
CA LYS A 132 0.62 0.51 -8.48
C LYS A 132 1.53 0.23 -9.66
N ILE A 133 2.61 1.01 -9.77
CA ILE A 133 3.56 0.97 -10.89
C ILE A 133 4.88 0.27 -10.54
N ALA A 134 5.59 -0.22 -11.57
CA ALA A 134 6.91 -0.82 -11.43
C ALA A 134 8.01 0.24 -11.32
N PRO A 135 9.12 -0.03 -10.59
CA PRO A 135 10.26 0.88 -10.55
C PRO A 135 11.08 0.87 -11.84
N ASP A 136 10.89 -0.16 -12.67
CA ASP A 136 11.66 -0.38 -13.91
C ASP A 136 11.10 0.38 -15.12
N LEU A 137 10.04 1.18 -14.94
CA LEU A 137 9.47 2.01 -16.01
C LEU A 137 10.52 3.00 -16.54
N THR A 138 10.53 3.18 -17.85
CA THR A 138 11.29 4.25 -18.52
C THR A 138 10.66 5.60 -18.21
N GLN A 139 11.39 6.69 -18.47
CA GLN A 139 10.87 8.04 -18.28
C GLN A 139 9.59 8.27 -19.07
N THR A 140 9.57 7.90 -20.35
CA THR A 140 8.37 8.03 -21.21
C THR A 140 7.16 7.27 -20.64
N GLN A 141 7.38 6.06 -20.13
CA GLN A 141 6.29 5.29 -19.52
C GLN A 141 5.78 5.94 -18.24
N ILE A 142 6.63 6.58 -17.44
CA ILE A 142 6.20 7.35 -16.26
C ILE A 142 5.38 8.55 -16.71
N ASP A 143 5.79 9.26 -17.77
CA ASP A 143 5.07 10.40 -18.31
C ASP A 143 3.69 10.00 -18.85
N ASP A 144 3.57 8.83 -19.50
CA ASP A 144 2.31 8.25 -19.93
C ASP A 144 1.37 7.94 -18.75
N VAL A 145 1.92 7.38 -17.65
CA VAL A 145 1.16 7.14 -16.42
C VAL A 145 0.67 8.46 -15.82
N ILE A 146 1.53 9.48 -15.72
CA ILE A 146 1.18 10.80 -15.21
C ILE A 146 0.06 11.43 -16.05
N SER A 147 0.25 11.46 -17.38
CA SER A 147 -0.73 11.99 -18.32
C SER A 147 -2.09 11.33 -18.17
N LEU A 148 -2.11 9.99 -18.13
CA LEU A 148 -3.35 9.24 -17.94
C LEU A 148 -3.99 9.52 -16.57
N ALA A 149 -3.20 9.50 -15.50
CA ALA A 149 -3.70 9.70 -14.15
C ALA A 149 -4.34 11.08 -13.97
N LEU A 150 -3.76 12.12 -14.53
CA LEU A 150 -4.33 13.48 -14.54
C LEU A 150 -5.60 13.54 -15.39
N GLU A 151 -5.58 12.94 -16.59
CA GLU A 151 -6.71 12.94 -17.51
C GLU A 151 -7.96 12.29 -16.91
N ILE A 152 -7.81 11.11 -16.30
CA ILE A 152 -8.94 10.36 -15.71
C ILE A 152 -9.22 10.74 -14.25
N LYS A 153 -8.47 11.71 -13.68
CA LYS A 153 -8.55 12.12 -12.27
C LYS A 153 -8.43 10.93 -11.33
N LEU A 154 -7.36 10.16 -11.49
CA LEU A 154 -7.09 8.99 -10.65
C LEU A 154 -6.85 9.42 -9.19
N ASP A 155 -7.34 8.66 -8.22
CA ASP A 155 -7.29 9.01 -6.80
C ASP A 155 -5.88 8.93 -6.20
N GLY A 156 -4.91 8.27 -6.85
CA GLY A 156 -3.52 8.24 -6.42
C GLY A 156 -2.68 7.16 -7.09
N LEU A 157 -1.40 7.17 -6.75
CA LEU A 157 -0.41 6.21 -7.22
C LEU A 157 0.27 5.49 -6.05
N VAL A 158 0.66 4.22 -6.25
CA VAL A 158 1.56 3.49 -5.35
C VAL A 158 2.91 3.31 -6.03
N VAL A 159 3.95 3.96 -5.50
CA VAL A 159 5.30 4.02 -6.09
C VAL A 159 6.32 3.46 -5.09
N ALA A 160 6.90 2.30 -5.31
CA ALA A 160 6.76 1.43 -6.45
C ALA A 160 6.65 -0.06 -6.00
N ASN A 161 6.48 -0.95 -6.97
CA ASN A 161 6.57 -2.39 -6.77
C ASN A 161 8.05 -2.83 -6.67
N THR A 162 8.31 -4.14 -6.74
CA THR A 162 9.66 -4.72 -6.81
C THR A 162 10.27 -4.56 -8.20
N SER A 163 11.62 -4.56 -8.28
CA SER A 163 12.39 -4.42 -9.52
C SER A 163 12.80 -5.78 -10.09
N LEU A 164 12.99 -5.85 -11.40
CA LEU A 164 13.74 -6.93 -12.09
C LEU A 164 15.22 -6.61 -12.24
N ASP A 165 15.63 -5.37 -12.06
CA ASP A 165 17.01 -4.94 -12.19
C ASP A 165 17.85 -5.44 -11.01
N ARG A 166 18.76 -6.36 -11.29
CA ARG A 166 19.72 -6.94 -10.35
C ARG A 166 21.16 -6.49 -10.61
N SER A 167 21.36 -5.55 -11.54
CA SER A 167 22.69 -5.14 -12.02
C SER A 167 23.58 -4.53 -10.92
N LYS A 168 22.97 -3.90 -9.92
CA LYS A 168 23.65 -3.24 -8.80
C LYS A 168 23.87 -4.12 -7.57
N LEU A 169 23.47 -5.40 -7.64
CA LEU A 169 23.67 -6.33 -6.51
C LEU A 169 25.13 -6.76 -6.40
N LYS A 170 25.64 -6.80 -5.17
CA LYS A 170 26.98 -7.30 -4.86
C LYS A 170 27.05 -8.82 -4.71
N THR A 171 25.88 -9.48 -4.70
CA THR A 171 25.75 -10.94 -4.57
C THR A 171 26.27 -11.62 -5.81
N GLU A 172 27.03 -12.71 -5.65
CA GLU A 172 27.58 -13.49 -6.75
C GLU A 172 26.46 -14.00 -7.68
N LYS A 173 26.77 -13.99 -8.98
CA LYS A 173 25.81 -14.36 -10.02
C LYS A 173 25.26 -15.77 -9.85
N SER A 174 26.11 -16.73 -9.46
CA SER A 174 25.74 -18.10 -9.16
C SER A 174 24.68 -18.23 -8.06
N ILE A 175 24.80 -17.40 -7.02
CA ILE A 175 23.81 -17.35 -5.91
C ILE A 175 22.49 -16.75 -6.42
N LEU A 176 22.56 -15.68 -7.23
CA LEU A 176 21.37 -15.05 -7.80
C LEU A 176 20.61 -16.00 -8.74
N GLU A 177 21.33 -16.80 -9.54
CA GLU A 177 20.76 -17.82 -10.42
C GLU A 177 20.06 -18.92 -9.62
N ASN A 178 20.66 -19.38 -8.53
CA ASN A 178 20.07 -20.38 -7.63
C ASN A 178 18.81 -19.86 -6.90
N ILE A 179 18.75 -18.59 -6.55
CA ILE A 179 17.54 -17.98 -5.97
C ILE A 179 16.39 -17.96 -6.98
N GLY A 180 16.72 -17.90 -8.28
CA GLY A 180 15.74 -17.93 -9.36
C GLY A 180 15.08 -16.59 -9.62
N MET A 181 13.96 -16.65 -10.36
CA MET A 181 13.18 -15.46 -10.77
C MET A 181 12.35 -14.91 -9.62
N GLY A 182 12.18 -13.59 -9.59
CA GLY A 182 11.37 -12.88 -8.60
C GLY A 182 11.73 -11.40 -8.57
N GLY A 183 10.89 -10.61 -7.94
CA GLY A 183 11.12 -9.16 -7.79
C GLY A 183 12.09 -8.85 -6.67
N LEU A 184 13.09 -8.01 -6.95
CA LEU A 184 14.00 -7.45 -5.98
C LEU A 184 13.29 -6.39 -5.12
N SER A 185 13.35 -6.52 -3.80
CA SER A 185 12.72 -5.61 -2.84
C SER A 185 13.72 -5.08 -1.81
N GLY A 186 13.26 -4.24 -0.91
CA GLY A 186 14.06 -3.72 0.20
C GLY A 186 15.00 -2.58 -0.20
N LEU A 187 16.17 -2.51 0.43
CA LEU A 187 17.13 -1.41 0.23
C LEU A 187 17.52 -1.16 -1.23
N PRO A 188 17.73 -2.18 -2.08
CA PRO A 188 18.12 -1.94 -3.48
C PRO A 188 17.16 -1.08 -4.29
N VAL A 189 15.86 -1.09 -3.96
CA VAL A 189 14.87 -0.27 -4.68
C VAL A 189 14.61 1.08 -4.03
N LYS A 190 15.24 1.38 -2.89
CA LYS A 190 14.99 2.59 -2.10
C LYS A 190 15.21 3.86 -2.91
N GLN A 191 16.42 4.01 -3.48
CA GLN A 191 16.81 5.22 -4.21
C GLN A 191 15.90 5.46 -5.42
N ARG A 192 15.71 4.43 -6.25
CA ARG A 192 14.87 4.54 -7.45
C ARG A 192 13.44 4.91 -7.12
N ALA A 193 12.86 4.30 -6.07
CA ALA A 193 11.52 4.65 -5.62
C ALA A 193 11.43 6.12 -5.16
N THR A 194 12.43 6.64 -4.43
CA THR A 194 12.47 8.05 -4.02
C THR A 194 12.56 8.99 -5.23
N GLU A 195 13.44 8.69 -6.19
CA GLU A 195 13.58 9.47 -7.43
C GLU A 195 12.27 9.53 -8.22
N MET A 196 11.59 8.39 -8.38
CA MET A 196 10.30 8.34 -9.06
C MET A 196 9.22 9.16 -8.34
N ILE A 197 9.15 9.06 -7.00
CA ILE A 197 8.20 9.84 -6.20
C ILE A 197 8.44 11.32 -6.42
N THR A 198 9.70 11.78 -6.30
CA THR A 198 10.06 13.18 -6.50
C THR A 198 9.65 13.66 -7.90
N TYR A 199 9.99 12.88 -8.93
CA TYR A 199 9.66 13.23 -10.30
C TYR A 199 8.15 13.33 -10.52
N ILE A 200 7.37 12.29 -10.11
CA ILE A 200 5.92 12.27 -10.28
C ILE A 200 5.26 13.42 -9.50
N ALA A 201 5.67 13.65 -8.27
CA ALA A 201 5.12 14.73 -7.45
C ALA A 201 5.33 16.11 -8.11
N GLN A 202 6.53 16.36 -8.65
CA GLN A 202 6.85 17.61 -9.35
C GLN A 202 6.05 17.75 -10.67
N GLN A 203 5.99 16.70 -11.50
CA GLN A 203 5.29 16.73 -12.78
C GLN A 203 3.78 16.85 -12.63
N THR A 204 3.21 16.40 -11.52
CA THR A 204 1.79 16.54 -11.21
C THR A 204 1.48 17.75 -10.35
N ASN A 205 2.47 18.62 -10.10
CA ASN A 205 2.33 19.76 -9.17
C ASN A 205 1.71 19.34 -7.82
N TYR A 206 2.06 18.14 -7.33
CA TYR A 206 1.54 17.52 -6.09
C TYR A 206 0.02 17.27 -6.09
N GLU A 207 -0.64 17.28 -7.24
CA GLU A 207 -2.09 17.06 -7.34
C GLU A 207 -2.49 15.60 -7.15
N ILE A 208 -1.60 14.66 -7.54
CA ILE A 208 -1.87 13.22 -7.39
C ILE A 208 -1.25 12.70 -6.09
N PRO A 209 -2.05 12.19 -5.14
CA PRO A 209 -1.53 11.57 -3.92
C PRO A 209 -0.65 10.36 -4.23
N ILE A 210 0.50 10.27 -3.58
CA ILE A 210 1.44 9.15 -3.76
C ILE A 210 1.58 8.37 -2.46
N MET A 211 1.33 7.07 -2.53
CA MET A 211 1.66 6.11 -1.48
C MET A 211 3.03 5.51 -1.78
N ALA A 212 4.06 5.91 -1.03
CA ALA A 212 5.43 5.45 -1.22
C ALA A 212 5.62 4.01 -0.79
N SER A 213 6.32 3.22 -1.59
CA SER A 213 6.70 1.84 -1.27
C SER A 213 8.12 1.56 -1.78
N GLY A 214 8.88 0.77 -1.02
CA GLY A 214 10.23 0.34 -1.39
C GLY A 214 11.35 0.95 -0.54
N GLY A 215 12.09 0.08 0.15
CA GLY A 215 13.28 0.43 0.90
C GLY A 215 13.06 1.20 2.21
N VAL A 216 11.91 1.03 2.85
CA VAL A 216 11.60 1.68 4.13
C VAL A 216 11.87 0.70 5.28
N PHE A 217 12.86 1.03 6.13
CA PHE A 217 13.26 0.28 7.32
C PHE A 217 13.24 1.14 8.58
N THR A 218 13.36 2.45 8.44
CA THR A 218 13.50 3.39 9.56
C THR A 218 12.54 4.56 9.42
N GLY A 219 12.37 5.32 10.51
CA GLY A 219 11.64 6.58 10.47
C GLY A 219 12.28 7.62 9.53
N ALA A 220 13.62 7.59 9.41
CA ALA A 220 14.35 8.45 8.47
C ALA A 220 14.02 8.11 7.01
N ASP A 221 13.94 6.81 6.66
CA ASP A 221 13.53 6.39 5.31
C ASP A 221 12.09 6.83 5.00
N ALA A 222 11.19 6.71 5.96
CA ALA A 222 9.81 7.19 5.80
C ALA A 222 9.76 8.71 5.63
N ALA A 223 10.53 9.46 6.42
CA ALA A 223 10.62 10.92 6.29
C ALA A 223 11.17 11.34 4.93
N GLU A 224 12.18 10.63 4.39
CA GLU A 224 12.72 10.86 3.04
C GLU A 224 11.63 10.70 1.97
N LYS A 225 10.80 9.65 2.05
CA LYS A 225 9.68 9.45 1.11
C LYS A 225 8.65 10.57 1.19
N LEU A 226 8.29 11.01 2.39
CA LEU A 226 7.34 12.10 2.59
C LEU A 226 7.91 13.43 2.06
N GLN A 227 9.20 13.71 2.30
CA GLN A 227 9.88 14.89 1.74
C GLN A 227 9.99 14.85 0.21
N ALA A 228 10.08 13.67 -0.38
CA ALA A 228 10.05 13.47 -1.83
C ALA A 228 8.67 13.77 -2.47
N GLY A 229 7.62 13.96 -1.68
CA GLY A 229 6.27 14.28 -2.15
C GLY A 229 5.24 13.18 -1.92
N ALA A 230 5.59 12.12 -1.19
CA ALA A 230 4.61 11.09 -0.83
C ALA A 230 3.64 11.59 0.25
N SER A 231 2.37 11.18 0.16
CA SER A 231 1.34 11.42 1.17
C SER A 231 1.29 10.33 2.24
N LEU A 232 1.60 9.09 1.85
CA LEU A 232 1.57 7.89 2.69
C LEU A 232 2.79 7.01 2.43
N VAL A 233 3.14 6.14 3.39
CA VAL A 233 4.27 5.22 3.27
C VAL A 233 3.83 3.79 3.57
N GLN A 234 4.22 2.86 2.70
CA GLN A 234 4.06 1.42 2.88
C GLN A 234 5.37 0.78 3.32
N VAL A 235 5.29 -0.13 4.28
CA VAL A 235 6.41 -0.94 4.76
C VAL A 235 6.11 -2.41 4.49
N TRP A 236 7.03 -3.10 3.80
CA TRP A 236 6.92 -4.54 3.55
C TRP A 236 8.18 -5.29 3.96
N THR A 237 9.28 -5.12 3.23
CA THR A 237 10.53 -5.82 3.53
C THR A 237 11.07 -5.46 4.91
N GLY A 238 11.01 -4.18 5.29
CA GLY A 238 11.37 -3.75 6.65
C GLY A 238 10.53 -4.45 7.72
N PHE A 239 9.24 -4.67 7.48
CA PHE A 239 8.38 -5.41 8.41
C PHE A 239 8.80 -6.88 8.55
N VAL A 240 9.25 -7.53 7.45
CA VAL A 240 9.74 -8.92 7.50
C VAL A 240 10.98 -9.06 8.40
N TYR A 241 11.88 -8.06 8.35
CA TYR A 241 13.11 -8.08 9.16
C TYR A 241 12.93 -7.58 10.60
N GLU A 242 12.14 -6.51 10.80
CA GLU A 242 12.00 -5.81 12.07
C GLU A 242 10.74 -6.21 12.86
N GLY A 243 9.82 -6.93 12.24
CA GLY A 243 8.54 -7.30 12.82
C GLY A 243 7.57 -6.12 12.99
N PRO A 244 6.44 -6.33 13.68
CA PRO A 244 5.35 -5.35 13.79
C PRO A 244 5.74 -4.07 14.53
N ALA A 245 6.77 -4.11 15.39
CA ALA A 245 7.25 -2.94 16.11
C ALA A 245 7.80 -1.83 15.20
N ILE A 246 8.14 -2.14 13.94
CA ILE A 246 8.64 -1.16 12.97
C ILE A 246 7.65 -0.02 12.75
N VAL A 247 6.34 -0.31 12.74
CA VAL A 247 5.31 0.72 12.54
C VAL A 247 5.34 1.75 13.66
N LYS A 248 5.39 1.29 14.92
CA LYS A 248 5.51 2.18 16.09
C LYS A 248 6.80 3.00 16.05
N LYS A 249 7.95 2.37 15.72
CA LYS A 249 9.24 3.07 15.59
C LYS A 249 9.18 4.19 14.54
N ILE A 250 8.62 3.91 13.37
CA ILE A 250 8.49 4.88 12.26
C ILE A 250 7.56 6.03 12.66
N THR A 251 6.37 5.72 13.18
CA THR A 251 5.38 6.75 13.54
C THR A 251 5.86 7.64 14.67
N SER A 252 6.53 7.08 15.69
CA SER A 252 7.15 7.86 16.78
C SER A 252 8.25 8.80 16.25
N TYR A 253 9.10 8.33 15.34
CA TYR A 253 10.13 9.18 14.71
C TYR A 253 9.52 10.35 13.93
N LEU A 254 8.48 10.09 13.14
CA LEU A 254 7.81 11.13 12.34
C LEU A 254 7.07 12.14 13.22
N ALA A 255 6.48 11.71 14.33
CA ALA A 255 5.82 12.60 15.29
C ALA A 255 6.82 13.56 15.94
N ASN A 256 7.98 13.06 16.39
CA ASN A 256 9.03 13.86 17.03
C ASN A 256 9.74 14.83 16.05
N LYS A 257 9.69 14.58 14.74
CA LYS A 257 10.30 15.46 13.74
C LYS A 257 9.42 16.66 13.37
N LYS A 258 8.13 16.62 13.72
CA LYS A 258 7.18 17.72 13.51
C LYS A 258 7.21 18.76 14.64
N SER A 259 7.91 18.47 15.74
CA SER A 259 8.16 19.39 16.86
C SER A 259 9.46 20.15 16.59
#